data_aa87db120f2a70f5838e0a13b88fd92c
#
_entry.id   aa87db120f2a70f5838e0a13b88fd92c
#
_cell.length_a   1.000
_cell.length_b   1.000
_cell.length_c   1.000
_cell.angle_alpha   90.00
_cell.angle_beta   90.00
_cell.angle_gamma   90.00
#
_symmetry.space_group_name_H-M   'P 1'
#
loop_
_entity.id
_entity.type
_entity.pdbx_description
1 polymer ?
#
loop_
_entity_poly.entity_id
_entity_poly.type
_entity_poly.pdbx_seq_one_letter_code
_entity_poly.pdbx_strand_id
1 'polypeptide(L)'
;MNNTKFSTFRQFLASFLFLTAGAVLAAFALEEFLVPATILDGGIVGVSMIISQLTPIALGVLTFVLNIPFLIIGTKNMGLRFLVSAGYSMALFSVLLSVFAGLKPATSEPLLAVVFGGVLLGAGIGLVLRGGGCLDGTETVALLISRKTNFSVGQIVFSINIIIYAAAGLLFGWDRALYSLLTYFITFKVIDMVENGMEEAKSVMIITQDGTAM
;
A
#
# COMPACT_ATOMS: atom_id res chain seq x y z
N MET A 1 -11.06 15.24 -33.84
CA MET A 1 -9.74 15.31 -33.18
C MET A 1 -9.73 15.88 -31.75
N ASN A 2 -10.81 16.45 -31.20
CA ASN A 2 -10.83 17.04 -29.84
C ASN A 2 -11.24 16.08 -28.70
N ASN A 3 -11.92 14.98 -28.98
CA ASN A 3 -12.41 14.06 -27.91
C ASN A 3 -11.33 13.23 -27.23
N THR A 4 -10.24 12.89 -27.91
CA THR A 4 -9.16 12.08 -27.33
C THR A 4 -8.30 12.87 -26.32
N LYS A 5 -8.04 14.15 -26.54
CA LYS A 5 -7.30 15.00 -25.60
C LYS A 5 -8.08 15.27 -24.31
N PHE A 6 -9.40 15.45 -24.39
CA PHE A 6 -10.26 15.63 -23.20
C PHE A 6 -10.35 14.36 -22.35
N SER A 7 -10.41 13.17 -22.97
CA SER A 7 -10.41 11.91 -22.23
C SER A 7 -9.08 11.67 -21.49
N THR A 8 -7.96 11.97 -22.15
CA THR A 8 -6.62 11.83 -21.55
C THR A 8 -6.40 12.80 -20.39
N PHE A 9 -6.87 14.04 -20.49
CA PHE A 9 -6.77 15.02 -19.41
C PHE A 9 -7.62 14.63 -18.19
N ARG A 10 -8.85 14.17 -18.40
CA ARG A 10 -9.72 13.67 -17.33
C ARG A 10 -9.11 12.44 -16.61
N GLN A 11 -8.53 11.52 -17.37
CA GLN A 11 -7.83 10.37 -16.80
C GLN A 11 -6.61 10.77 -15.98
N PHE A 12 -5.82 11.72 -16.46
CA PHE A 12 -4.67 12.25 -15.72
C PHE A 12 -5.10 12.95 -14.43
N LEU A 13 -6.15 13.78 -14.47
CA LEU A 13 -6.68 14.45 -13.29
C LEU A 13 -7.24 13.45 -12.27
N ALA A 14 -7.96 12.43 -12.71
CA ALA A 14 -8.48 11.38 -11.85
C ALA A 14 -7.35 10.58 -11.19
N SER A 15 -6.31 10.18 -11.95
CA SER A 15 -5.13 9.51 -11.38
C SER A 15 -4.46 10.39 -10.32
N PHE A 16 -4.25 11.66 -10.60
CA PHE A 16 -3.64 12.60 -9.66
C PHE A 16 -4.45 12.73 -8.37
N LEU A 17 -5.78 12.82 -8.47
CA LEU A 17 -6.68 12.88 -7.31
C LEU A 17 -6.60 11.58 -6.49
N PHE A 18 -6.61 10.42 -7.14
CA PHE A 18 -6.48 9.13 -6.46
C PHE A 18 -5.13 8.99 -5.74
N LEU A 19 -4.02 9.37 -6.38
CA LEU A 19 -2.69 9.35 -5.78
C LEU A 19 -2.61 10.25 -4.55
N THR A 20 -3.15 11.48 -4.67
CA THR A 20 -3.12 12.46 -3.58
C THR A 20 -4.02 12.04 -2.43
N ALA A 21 -5.29 11.72 -2.70
CA ALA A 21 -6.25 11.31 -1.66
C ALA A 21 -5.79 10.03 -0.97
N GLY A 22 -5.27 9.06 -1.73
CA GLY A 22 -4.76 7.81 -1.19
C GLY A 22 -3.54 8.02 -0.29
N ALA A 23 -2.58 8.83 -0.71
CA ALA A 23 -1.40 9.15 0.11
C ALA A 23 -1.77 9.87 1.41
N VAL A 24 -2.73 10.80 1.37
CA VAL A 24 -3.24 11.50 2.57
C VAL A 24 -3.90 10.53 3.53
N LEU A 25 -4.82 9.67 3.04
CA LEU A 25 -5.50 8.68 3.87
C LEU A 25 -4.54 7.69 4.50
N ALA A 26 -3.58 7.17 3.72
CA ALA A 26 -2.60 6.21 4.20
C ALA A 26 -1.67 6.82 5.26
N ALA A 27 -1.15 8.03 5.02
CA ALA A 27 -0.28 8.71 5.99
C ALA A 27 -1.03 9.05 7.29
N PHE A 28 -2.27 9.50 7.19
CA PHE A 28 -3.11 9.78 8.34
C PHE A 28 -3.40 8.50 9.14
N ALA A 29 -3.77 7.40 8.47
CA ALA A 29 -4.03 6.12 9.11
C ALA A 29 -2.80 5.61 9.86
N LEU A 30 -1.62 5.77 9.27
CA LEU A 30 -0.38 5.28 9.84
C LEU A 30 0.03 6.10 11.06
N GLU A 31 0.07 7.43 10.97
CA GLU A 31 0.54 8.31 12.05
C GLU A 31 -0.46 8.45 13.20
N GLU A 32 -1.77 8.46 12.92
CA GLU A 32 -2.78 8.70 13.96
C GLU A 32 -3.28 7.42 14.66
N PHE A 33 -3.16 6.26 13.99
CA PHE A 33 -3.67 5.00 14.54
C PHE A 33 -2.56 3.99 14.80
N LEU A 34 -1.72 3.68 13.81
CA LEU A 34 -0.83 2.53 13.89
C LEU A 34 0.48 2.85 14.63
N VAL A 35 1.15 3.95 14.28
CA VAL A 35 2.44 4.36 14.90
C VAL A 35 2.30 4.55 16.42
N PRO A 36 1.30 5.27 16.94
CA PRO A 36 1.15 5.46 18.38
C PRO A 36 0.87 4.15 19.13
N ALA A 37 0.17 3.22 18.49
CA ALA A 37 -0.12 1.90 19.05
C ALA A 37 1.04 0.90 18.90
N THR A 38 2.15 1.29 18.24
CA THR A 38 3.29 0.42 17.88
C THR A 38 2.84 -0.80 17.06
N ILE A 39 1.84 -0.62 16.22
CA ILE A 39 1.32 -1.62 15.30
C ILE A 39 1.98 -1.36 13.95
N LEU A 40 2.67 -2.35 13.42
CA LEU A 40 3.47 -2.21 12.20
C LEU A 40 2.61 -2.48 10.96
N ASP A 41 2.88 -1.69 9.92
CA ASP A 41 2.50 -2.04 8.56
C ASP A 41 3.45 -3.11 8.00
N GLY A 42 3.18 -3.57 6.78
CA GLY A 42 4.05 -4.49 6.07
C GLY A 42 5.16 -3.79 5.30
N GLY A 43 5.98 -4.60 4.64
CA GLY A 43 6.93 -4.13 3.64
C GLY A 43 8.03 -3.21 4.16
N ILE A 44 8.49 -2.33 3.27
CA ILE A 44 9.53 -1.33 3.60
C ILE A 44 9.03 -0.30 4.60
N VAL A 45 7.74 0.02 4.57
CA VAL A 45 7.12 0.91 5.58
C VAL A 45 7.23 0.27 6.95
N GLY A 46 6.93 -1.01 7.11
CA GLY A 46 7.09 -1.75 8.36
C GLY A 46 8.53 -1.78 8.85
N VAL A 47 9.50 -2.01 7.96
CA VAL A 47 10.94 -1.90 8.29
C VAL A 47 11.29 -0.47 8.73
N SER A 48 10.78 0.54 8.04
CA SER A 48 10.99 1.95 8.39
C SER A 48 10.43 2.27 9.78
N MET A 49 9.27 1.71 10.13
CA MET A 49 8.66 1.86 11.46
C MET A 49 9.54 1.24 12.55
N ILE A 50 10.07 0.03 12.35
CA ILE A 50 11.00 -0.60 13.29
C ILE A 50 12.22 0.29 13.52
N ILE A 51 12.84 0.77 12.44
CA ILE A 51 14.03 1.62 12.53
C ILE A 51 13.69 2.96 13.21
N SER A 52 12.57 3.57 12.87
CA SER A 52 12.11 4.84 13.48
C SER A 52 11.85 4.72 14.98
N GLN A 53 11.37 3.57 15.45
CA GLN A 53 11.19 3.31 16.89
C GLN A 53 12.50 3.09 17.63
N LEU A 54 13.54 2.63 16.95
CA LEU A 54 14.88 2.36 17.54
C LEU A 54 15.88 3.51 17.37
N THR A 55 15.55 4.51 16.52
CA THR A 55 16.45 5.61 16.18
C THR A 55 15.70 6.95 16.22
N PRO A 56 16.39 8.09 16.35
CA PRO A 56 15.75 9.41 16.31
C PRO A 56 15.39 9.85 14.87
N ILE A 57 15.42 8.97 13.88
CA ILE A 57 15.17 9.30 12.48
C ILE A 57 13.65 9.27 12.23
N ALA A 58 13.13 10.33 11.63
CA ALA A 58 11.71 10.45 11.32
C ALA A 58 11.25 9.35 10.34
N LEU A 59 10.08 8.77 10.59
CA LEU A 59 9.49 7.71 9.78
C LEU A 59 9.40 8.09 8.30
N GLY A 60 8.93 9.31 7.99
CA GLY A 60 8.82 9.78 6.60
C GLY A 60 10.16 9.78 5.85
N VAL A 61 11.25 10.16 6.51
CA VAL A 61 12.60 10.14 5.90
C VAL A 61 13.04 8.70 5.62
N LEU A 62 12.87 7.80 6.58
CA LEU A 62 13.22 6.38 6.42
C LEU A 62 12.40 5.74 5.31
N THR A 63 11.08 5.96 5.31
CA THR A 63 10.18 5.43 4.29
C THR A 63 10.60 5.89 2.90
N PHE A 64 10.92 7.17 2.71
CA PHE A 64 11.37 7.68 1.43
C PHE A 64 12.70 7.06 0.99
N VAL A 65 13.72 7.13 1.84
CA VAL A 65 15.08 6.69 1.51
C VAL A 65 15.13 5.19 1.22
N LEU A 66 14.47 4.37 2.06
CA LEU A 66 14.45 2.92 1.88
C LEU A 66 13.65 2.47 0.65
N ASN A 67 12.69 3.29 0.19
CA ASN A 67 11.93 3.00 -1.03
C ASN A 67 12.65 3.40 -2.33
N ILE A 68 13.69 4.25 -2.30
CA ILE A 68 14.43 4.69 -3.51
C ILE A 68 14.95 3.50 -4.35
N PRO A 69 15.63 2.48 -3.78
CA PRO A 69 16.13 1.35 -4.57
C PRO A 69 15.01 0.61 -5.31
N PHE A 70 13.87 0.45 -4.66
CA PHE A 70 12.70 -0.25 -5.22
C PHE A 70 12.04 0.57 -6.33
N LEU A 71 11.98 1.89 -6.17
CA LEU A 71 11.49 2.80 -7.20
C LEU A 71 12.37 2.72 -8.46
N ILE A 72 13.70 2.66 -8.31
CA ILE A 72 14.65 2.51 -9.43
C ILE A 72 14.44 1.17 -10.14
N ILE A 73 14.31 0.07 -9.38
CA ILE A 73 14.08 -1.27 -9.91
C ILE A 73 12.73 -1.32 -10.64
N GLY A 74 11.69 -0.77 -10.05
CA GLY A 74 10.34 -0.67 -10.64
C GLY A 74 10.36 0.10 -11.95
N THR A 75 11.05 1.23 -11.99
CA THR A 75 11.17 2.06 -13.20
C THR A 75 11.80 1.32 -14.38
N LYS A 76 12.86 0.55 -14.13
CA LYS A 76 13.53 -0.23 -15.18
C LYS A 76 12.61 -1.29 -15.82
N ASN A 77 11.63 -1.78 -15.07
CA ASN A 77 10.75 -2.86 -15.51
C ASN A 77 9.37 -2.37 -15.98
N MET A 78 8.87 -1.26 -15.43
CA MET A 78 7.51 -0.73 -15.66
C MET A 78 7.50 0.58 -16.43
N GLY A 79 8.66 1.21 -16.61
CA GLY A 79 8.84 2.41 -17.42
C GLY A 79 8.64 3.74 -16.69
N LEU A 80 8.82 4.85 -17.42
CA LEU A 80 8.86 6.20 -16.87
C LEU A 80 7.52 6.67 -16.28
N ARG A 81 6.40 6.20 -16.82
CA ARG A 81 5.07 6.55 -16.30
C ARG A 81 4.88 6.05 -14.86
N PHE A 82 5.35 4.84 -14.59
CA PHE A 82 5.38 4.30 -13.24
C PHE A 82 6.25 5.15 -12.31
N LEU A 83 7.45 5.55 -12.77
CA LEU A 83 8.35 6.41 -11.98
C LEU A 83 7.65 7.70 -11.51
N VAL A 84 6.92 8.35 -12.41
CA VAL A 84 6.25 9.62 -12.07
C VAL A 84 5.12 9.40 -11.07
N SER A 85 4.26 8.40 -11.30
CA SER A 85 3.12 8.13 -10.41
C SER A 85 3.56 7.60 -9.04
N ALA A 86 4.44 6.59 -9.01
CA ALA A 86 4.95 6.00 -7.78
C ALA A 86 5.88 6.98 -7.03
N GLY A 87 6.77 7.66 -7.74
CA GLY A 87 7.64 8.67 -7.13
C GLY A 87 6.87 9.82 -6.51
N TYR A 88 5.80 10.30 -7.18
CA TYR A 88 4.91 11.31 -6.63
C TYR A 88 4.20 10.83 -5.36
N SER A 89 3.55 9.66 -5.41
CA SER A 89 2.80 9.14 -4.26
C SER A 89 3.70 8.80 -3.09
N MET A 90 4.87 8.18 -3.31
CA MET A 90 5.86 7.90 -2.27
C MET A 90 6.42 9.18 -1.63
N ALA A 91 6.79 10.18 -2.45
CA ALA A 91 7.30 11.46 -1.94
C ALA A 91 6.23 12.19 -1.12
N LEU A 92 5.00 12.28 -1.64
CA LEU A 92 3.89 12.90 -0.93
C LEU A 92 3.57 12.17 0.38
N PHE A 93 3.48 10.85 0.34
CA PHE A 93 3.25 10.02 1.52
C PHE A 93 4.31 10.25 2.61
N SER A 94 5.58 10.24 2.23
CA SER A 94 6.70 10.47 3.15
C SER A 94 6.70 11.87 3.77
N VAL A 95 6.35 12.89 2.99
CA VAL A 95 6.17 14.26 3.50
C VAL A 95 5.00 14.32 4.48
N LEU A 96 3.88 13.69 4.15
CA LEU A 96 2.68 13.68 5.00
C LEU A 96 2.91 12.91 6.29
N LEU A 97 3.67 11.81 6.30
CA LEU A 97 4.10 11.14 7.52
C LEU A 97 4.85 12.11 8.44
N SER A 98 5.74 12.94 7.88
CA SER A 98 6.46 13.94 8.67
C SER A 98 5.57 15.10 9.13
N VAL A 99 4.55 15.47 8.37
CA VAL A 99 3.59 16.54 8.72
C VAL A 99 2.62 16.08 9.81
N PHE A 100 2.14 14.84 9.74
CA PHE A 100 1.23 14.27 10.73
C PHE A 100 1.97 13.80 11.99
N ALA A 101 3.27 13.53 11.90
CA ALA A 101 4.07 13.17 13.07
C ALA A 101 3.92 14.22 14.18
N GLY A 102 3.48 13.79 15.35
CA GLY A 102 3.29 14.65 16.50
C GLY A 102 1.87 15.21 16.68
N LEU A 103 0.93 14.86 15.80
CA LEU A 103 -0.50 15.04 16.10
C LEU A 103 -0.90 14.10 17.26
N LYS A 104 -2.06 14.38 17.86
CA LYS A 104 -2.55 13.51 18.94
C LYS A 104 -3.14 12.23 18.34
N PRO A 105 -2.82 11.04 18.91
CA PRO A 105 -3.41 9.79 18.45
C PRO A 105 -4.94 9.85 18.41
N ALA A 106 -5.54 9.31 17.37
CA ALA A 106 -6.98 9.27 17.21
C ALA A 106 -7.65 8.37 18.27
N THR A 107 -6.95 7.36 18.75
CA THR A 107 -7.40 6.45 19.80
C THR A 107 -6.23 5.91 20.61
N SER A 108 -6.47 5.59 21.88
CA SER A 108 -5.54 4.86 22.74
C SER A 108 -5.81 3.35 22.78
N GLU A 109 -6.93 2.90 22.22
CA GLU A 109 -7.33 1.49 22.23
C GLU A 109 -6.71 0.75 21.05
N PRO A 110 -5.84 -0.25 21.28
CA PRO A 110 -5.11 -0.93 20.19
C PRO A 110 -6.03 -1.61 19.16
N LEU A 111 -7.15 -2.20 19.62
CA LEU A 111 -8.08 -2.87 18.70
C LEU A 111 -8.79 -1.88 17.77
N LEU A 112 -9.15 -0.71 18.27
CA LEU A 112 -9.72 0.35 17.43
C LEU A 112 -8.68 0.89 16.45
N ALA A 113 -7.43 1.05 16.90
CA ALA A 113 -6.32 1.44 16.01
C ALA A 113 -6.13 0.44 14.87
N VAL A 114 -6.17 -0.87 15.15
CA VAL A 114 -6.09 -1.94 14.14
C VAL A 114 -7.22 -1.85 13.12
N VAL A 115 -8.46 -1.76 13.58
CA VAL A 115 -9.63 -1.81 12.69
C VAL A 115 -9.71 -0.54 11.84
N PHE A 116 -9.74 0.62 12.47
CA PHE A 116 -9.88 1.89 11.74
C PHE A 116 -8.60 2.25 10.98
N GLY A 117 -7.43 2.05 11.59
CA GLY A 117 -6.16 2.24 10.93
C GLY A 117 -6.01 1.33 9.72
N GLY A 118 -6.30 0.02 9.86
CA GLY A 118 -6.24 -0.94 8.75
C GLY A 118 -7.21 -0.63 7.62
N VAL A 119 -8.46 -0.21 7.93
CA VAL A 119 -9.44 0.17 6.91
C VAL A 119 -9.01 1.44 6.17
N LEU A 120 -8.59 2.49 6.88
CA LEU A 120 -8.15 3.75 6.26
C LEU A 120 -6.86 3.56 5.46
N LEU A 121 -5.90 2.79 6.00
CA LEU A 121 -4.66 2.47 5.31
C LEU A 121 -4.93 1.69 4.03
N GLY A 122 -5.76 0.64 4.10
CA GLY A 122 -6.14 -0.15 2.94
C GLY A 122 -6.89 0.65 1.88
N ALA A 123 -7.80 1.54 2.30
CA ALA A 123 -8.48 2.45 1.38
C ALA A 123 -7.48 3.41 0.72
N GLY A 124 -6.54 3.98 1.48
CA GLY A 124 -5.50 4.85 0.97
C GLY A 124 -4.61 4.16 -0.06
N ILE A 125 -4.06 2.98 0.27
CA ILE A 125 -3.23 2.17 -0.64
C ILE A 125 -4.02 1.79 -1.89
N GLY A 126 -5.25 1.29 -1.74
CA GLY A 126 -6.11 0.92 -2.86
C GLY A 126 -6.40 2.07 -3.82
N LEU A 127 -6.61 3.30 -3.30
CA LEU A 127 -6.75 4.49 -4.15
C LEU A 127 -5.46 4.80 -4.92
N VAL A 128 -4.29 4.71 -4.28
CA VAL A 128 -3.00 4.94 -4.93
C VAL A 128 -2.76 3.92 -6.05
N LEU A 129 -3.06 2.64 -5.81
CA LEU A 129 -2.96 1.58 -6.82
C LEU A 129 -3.90 1.86 -8.02
N ARG A 130 -5.15 2.26 -7.78
CA ARG A 130 -6.08 2.70 -8.84
C ARG A 130 -5.56 3.92 -9.62
N GLY A 131 -4.83 4.81 -8.95
CA GLY A 131 -4.14 5.93 -9.58
C GLY A 131 -2.93 5.54 -10.44
N GLY A 132 -2.50 4.27 -10.39
CA GLY A 132 -1.32 3.75 -11.09
C GLY A 132 0.00 4.08 -10.38
N GLY A 133 -0.04 4.34 -9.07
CA GLY A 133 1.12 4.53 -8.20
C GLY A 133 1.36 3.35 -7.27
N CYS A 134 2.24 3.52 -6.31
CA CYS A 134 2.42 2.66 -5.14
C CYS A 134 2.99 3.48 -3.97
N LEU A 135 2.80 3.02 -2.76
CA LEU A 135 3.36 3.65 -1.54
C LEU A 135 4.55 2.88 -0.98
N ASP A 136 4.64 1.59 -1.30
CA ASP A 136 5.69 0.69 -0.83
C ASP A 136 6.36 -0.05 -1.99
N GLY A 137 7.70 -0.15 -1.91
CA GLY A 137 8.52 -0.86 -2.89
C GLY A 137 8.39 -2.38 -2.85
N THR A 138 7.94 -2.96 -1.73
CA THR A 138 7.73 -4.42 -1.61
C THR A 138 6.71 -4.94 -2.61
N GLU A 139 5.64 -4.22 -2.87
CA GLU A 139 4.63 -4.57 -3.89
C GLU A 139 5.26 -4.65 -5.28
N THR A 140 6.12 -3.67 -5.60
CA THR A 140 6.86 -3.64 -6.87
C THR A 140 7.76 -4.85 -7.02
N VAL A 141 8.51 -5.22 -5.97
CA VAL A 141 9.39 -6.39 -5.98
C VAL A 141 8.58 -7.68 -6.06
N ALA A 142 7.50 -7.78 -5.29
CA ALA A 142 6.62 -8.94 -5.32
C ALA A 142 6.02 -9.16 -6.72
N LEU A 143 5.62 -8.09 -7.41
CA LEU A 143 5.16 -8.16 -8.80
C LEU A 143 6.25 -8.65 -9.76
N LEU A 144 7.50 -8.22 -9.58
CA LEU A 144 8.62 -8.67 -10.41
C LEU A 144 8.99 -10.14 -10.16
N ILE A 145 8.93 -10.59 -8.91
CA ILE A 145 9.17 -11.99 -8.53
C ILE A 145 8.04 -12.88 -9.05
N SER A 146 6.78 -12.47 -8.90
CA SER A 146 5.62 -13.25 -9.35
C SER A 146 5.64 -13.54 -10.85
N ARG A 147 6.21 -12.63 -11.67
CA ARG A 147 6.39 -12.84 -13.11
C ARG A 147 7.42 -13.94 -13.45
N LYS A 148 8.31 -14.29 -12.52
CA LYS A 148 9.38 -15.28 -12.69
C LYS A 148 9.13 -16.58 -11.93
N THR A 149 8.11 -16.61 -11.09
CA THR A 149 7.76 -17.73 -10.21
C THR A 149 6.27 -18.04 -10.32
N ASN A 150 5.85 -19.18 -9.77
CA ASN A 150 4.45 -19.58 -9.72
C ASN A 150 3.71 -19.00 -8.49
N PHE A 151 4.36 -18.12 -7.71
CA PHE A 151 3.75 -17.51 -6.55
C PHE A 151 2.97 -16.24 -6.93
N SER A 152 1.81 -16.03 -6.30
CA SER A 152 1.07 -14.79 -6.45
C SER A 152 1.77 -13.62 -5.74
N VAL A 153 1.51 -12.39 -6.19
CA VAL A 153 2.05 -11.18 -5.54
C VAL A 153 1.72 -11.17 -4.06
N GLY A 154 0.48 -11.47 -3.69
CA GLY A 154 0.04 -11.52 -2.30
C GLY A 154 0.79 -12.55 -1.45
N GLN A 155 1.09 -13.73 -2.00
CA GLN A 155 1.88 -14.75 -1.29
C GLN A 155 3.30 -14.27 -1.00
N ILE A 156 3.93 -13.57 -1.94
CA ILE A 156 5.30 -13.05 -1.77
C ILE A 156 5.29 -11.92 -0.72
N VAL A 157 4.38 -10.95 -0.83
CA VAL A 157 4.23 -9.87 0.16
C VAL A 157 3.94 -10.44 1.54
N PHE A 158 3.04 -11.40 1.65
CA PHE A 158 2.71 -12.05 2.92
C PHE A 158 3.94 -12.74 3.55
N SER A 159 4.73 -13.46 2.74
CA SER A 159 5.96 -14.12 3.22
C SER A 159 6.99 -13.12 3.76
N ILE A 160 7.17 -11.99 3.07
CA ILE A 160 8.04 -10.90 3.54
C ILE A 160 7.51 -10.33 4.86
N ASN A 161 6.21 -10.08 4.95
CA ASN A 161 5.58 -9.48 6.12
C ASN A 161 5.65 -10.39 7.36
N ILE A 162 5.55 -11.73 7.20
CA ILE A 162 5.75 -12.66 8.31
C ILE A 162 7.13 -12.45 8.97
N ILE A 163 8.18 -12.29 8.18
CA ILE A 163 9.53 -12.06 8.70
C ILE A 163 9.59 -10.73 9.47
N ILE A 164 8.98 -9.68 8.95
CA ILE A 164 8.92 -8.36 9.58
C ILE A 164 8.16 -8.43 10.90
N TYR A 165 7.00 -9.09 10.90
CA TYR A 165 6.17 -9.23 12.11
C TYR A 165 6.81 -10.15 13.17
N ALA A 166 7.55 -11.18 12.75
CA ALA A 166 8.34 -11.98 13.66
C ALA A 166 9.45 -11.17 14.34
N ALA A 167 10.16 -10.33 13.56
CA ALA A 167 11.14 -9.40 14.12
C ALA A 167 10.50 -8.38 15.08
N ALA A 168 9.33 -7.86 14.72
CA ALA A 168 8.55 -6.97 15.59
C ALA A 168 8.13 -7.65 16.90
N GLY A 169 7.72 -8.92 16.85
CA GLY A 169 7.36 -9.71 18.03
C GLY A 169 8.52 -9.88 19.01
N LEU A 170 9.73 -10.04 18.49
CA LEU A 170 10.95 -10.13 19.29
C LEU A 170 11.36 -8.78 19.90
N LEU A 171 11.14 -7.68 19.19
CA LEU A 171 11.56 -6.33 19.62
C LEU A 171 10.53 -5.62 20.50
N PHE A 172 9.25 -5.73 20.17
CA PHE A 172 8.17 -4.95 20.78
C PHE A 172 7.13 -5.81 21.51
N GLY A 173 7.29 -7.13 21.48
CA GLY A 173 6.37 -8.10 22.09
C GLY A 173 5.36 -8.70 21.11
N TRP A 174 4.95 -9.94 21.41
CA TRP A 174 4.09 -10.73 20.53
C TRP A 174 2.70 -10.14 20.30
N ASP A 175 2.14 -9.43 21.28
CA ASP A 175 0.83 -8.77 21.13
C ASP A 175 0.86 -7.74 19.96
N ARG A 176 1.97 -6.98 19.84
CA ARG A 176 2.15 -6.01 18.76
C ARG A 176 2.26 -6.68 17.40
N ALA A 177 2.97 -7.81 17.32
CA ALA A 177 3.08 -8.60 16.11
C ALA A 177 1.72 -9.18 15.67
N LEU A 178 0.92 -9.68 16.61
CA LEU A 178 -0.42 -10.21 16.33
C LEU A 178 -1.39 -9.10 15.87
N TYR A 179 -1.34 -7.93 16.50
CA TYR A 179 -2.11 -6.78 16.04
C TYR A 179 -1.66 -6.32 14.64
N SER A 180 -0.36 -6.33 14.35
CA SER A 180 0.17 -6.01 13.02
C SER A 180 -0.31 -7.01 11.96
N LEU A 181 -0.32 -8.30 12.28
CA LEU A 181 -0.86 -9.33 11.40
C LEU A 181 -2.36 -9.15 11.13
N LEU A 182 -3.14 -8.79 12.16
CA LEU A 182 -4.56 -8.50 12.03
C LEU A 182 -4.80 -7.24 11.18
N THR A 183 -4.01 -6.19 11.41
CA THR A 183 -4.03 -4.97 10.58
C THR A 183 -3.76 -5.29 9.12
N TYR A 184 -2.71 -6.08 8.84
CA TYR A 184 -2.38 -6.51 7.49
C TYR A 184 -3.55 -7.24 6.81
N PHE A 185 -4.22 -8.14 7.52
CA PHE A 185 -5.37 -8.86 6.97
C PHE A 185 -6.53 -7.92 6.60
N ILE A 186 -6.83 -6.94 7.47
CA ILE A 186 -7.87 -5.94 7.21
C ILE A 186 -7.46 -5.07 6.02
N THR A 187 -6.25 -4.52 6.06
CA THR A 187 -5.69 -3.67 5.00
C THR A 187 -5.73 -4.38 3.64
N PHE A 188 -5.27 -5.62 3.57
CA PHE A 188 -5.29 -6.43 2.34
C PHE A 188 -6.71 -6.59 1.77
N LYS A 189 -7.69 -6.89 2.63
CA LYS A 189 -9.10 -7.03 2.21
C LYS A 189 -9.68 -5.72 1.69
N VAL A 190 -9.34 -4.61 2.31
CA VAL A 190 -9.83 -3.29 1.88
C VAL A 190 -9.14 -2.85 0.59
N ILE A 191 -7.84 -3.12 0.43
CA ILE A 191 -7.13 -2.86 -0.84
C ILE A 191 -7.83 -3.59 -1.97
N ASP A 192 -8.06 -4.90 -1.81
CA ASP A 192 -8.70 -5.73 -2.82
C ASP A 192 -10.09 -5.20 -3.22
N MET A 193 -10.89 -4.78 -2.22
CA MET A 193 -12.21 -4.17 -2.44
C MET A 193 -12.13 -2.83 -3.18
N VAL A 194 -11.16 -1.98 -2.84
CA VAL A 194 -11.01 -0.65 -3.45
C VAL A 194 -10.39 -0.76 -4.84
N GLU A 195 -9.41 -1.64 -5.05
CA GLU A 195 -8.73 -1.83 -6.33
C GLU A 195 -9.66 -2.45 -7.37
N ASN A 196 -10.32 -3.56 -7.04
CA ASN A 196 -11.17 -4.31 -7.96
C ASN A 196 -12.60 -3.78 -8.04
N GLY A 197 -13.03 -2.92 -7.10
CA GLY A 197 -14.40 -2.47 -6.94
C GLY A 197 -15.27 -3.53 -6.24
N MET A 198 -16.50 -3.15 -5.86
CA MET A 198 -17.46 -4.06 -5.23
C MET A 198 -18.12 -5.03 -6.22
N GLU A 199 -17.86 -4.90 -7.52
CA GLU A 199 -18.39 -5.77 -8.55
C GLU A 199 -17.30 -6.75 -9.00
N GLU A 200 -17.33 -7.97 -8.46
CA GLU A 200 -16.67 -9.12 -9.07
C GLU A 200 -17.39 -9.45 -10.39
N ALA A 201 -16.86 -8.95 -11.51
CA ALA A 201 -17.28 -9.43 -12.82
C ALA A 201 -16.80 -10.88 -12.98
N LYS A 202 -17.70 -11.85 -12.76
CA LYS A 202 -17.41 -13.26 -13.03
C LYS A 202 -17.51 -13.47 -14.55
N SER A 203 -16.39 -13.71 -15.22
CA SER A 203 -16.42 -14.19 -16.59
C SER A 203 -16.83 -15.66 -16.60
N VAL A 204 -17.98 -15.96 -17.21
CA VAL A 204 -18.42 -17.32 -17.45
C VAL A 204 -17.97 -17.72 -18.85
N MET A 205 -17.05 -18.67 -18.96
CA MET A 205 -16.67 -19.28 -20.23
C MET A 205 -17.66 -20.41 -20.53
N ILE A 206 -18.57 -20.19 -21.47
CA ILE A 206 -19.51 -21.22 -21.95
C ILE A 206 -18.84 -21.90 -23.14
N ILE A 207 -18.43 -23.16 -22.96
CA ILE A 207 -17.97 -24.02 -24.05
C ILE A 207 -19.20 -24.77 -24.59
N THR A 208 -19.63 -24.42 -25.80
CA THR A 208 -20.75 -25.11 -26.51
C THR A 208 -20.20 -25.79 -27.74
N GLN A 209 -20.76 -26.96 -28.06
CA GLN A 209 -20.45 -27.68 -29.32
C GLN A 209 -21.22 -27.10 -30.53
N ASP A 210 -22.25 -26.30 -30.30
CA ASP A 210 -23.07 -25.67 -31.33
C ASP A 210 -23.03 -24.15 -31.22
N GLY A 211 -22.20 -23.49 -32.03
CA GLY A 211 -22.07 -22.04 -32.09
C GLY A 211 -23.23 -21.27 -32.69
N THR A 212 -24.26 -21.97 -33.19
CA THR A 212 -25.46 -21.39 -33.78
C THR A 212 -26.65 -21.27 -32.83
N ALA A 213 -26.50 -21.69 -31.58
CA ALA A 213 -27.57 -21.64 -30.55
C ALA A 213 -27.49 -20.45 -29.60
N MET A 214 -26.77 -19.37 -29.98
CA MET A 214 -26.71 -18.10 -29.25
C MET A 214 -27.35 -16.99 -30.05
#